data_0193d16abfd14fcbcfba74ce7a5588b9
#
_entry.id   0193d16abfd14fcbcfba74ce7a5588b9
#
_cell.length_a   1.000
_cell.length_b   1.000
_cell.length_c   1.000
_cell.angle_alpha   90.00
_cell.angle_beta   90.00
_cell.angle_gamma   90.00
#
_symmetry.space_group_name_H-M   'P 1'
#
loop_
_entity.id
_entity.type
_entity.pdbx_description
1 polymer ?
#
loop_
_entity_poly.entity_id
_entity_poly.type
_entity_poly.pdbx_seq_one_letter_code
_entity_poly.pdbx_strand_id
1 'polypeptide(L)'
;PGAINVAEEIGKKHPLGAATGELAMILVDPKGAPITDYGDRYVLVRGRIVQPVYGFLDDLSRADFSLESIAPDDTRTLISEMAQINATTWPTASDAVSGRIYPTIIGRPGSYTYNNADNPNVPVNVQGSPAYKVRDDGIYDLVLIAGHHVQADQVLVWDSAGTTATCTVQNSLDGIGQLVAIVNIYGSALSSAGDEFYVSWSTGGGMINPFGSGAEPLRAAGDVMCWAMSGTEGVDLDKWMAERGALNRIAIDTYLNDPKIRPYEWIRNSLLGLLSIAIREGPRGIFPRVRIAARDASDCVAIITEGPDFMPLGPVTVQTEISDIRNKITLRYAPSAQNQSDFRRSVTISADPGDSVINDSESHAADSDQYSSAYTVISQSRYGVRSETIDTRVICDDASAGLILSERIINRGFAERTREYEGGPWFGFLNVGDWIALTSDTLNTTQLPVEIVAKTWTGFAWAFSIMFKDDPMVQS
;
A
#
# COMPACT_ATOMS: atom_id res chain seq x y z
N PRO A 1 3.34 55.69 -24.98
CA PRO A 1 3.64 54.30 -24.92
C PRO A 1 2.87 53.74 -23.71
N GLY A 2 1.77 53.01 -24.01
CA GLY A 2 0.95 52.41 -22.96
C GLY A 2 1.77 51.41 -22.15
N ALA A 3 1.56 51.38 -20.84
CA ALA A 3 2.18 50.39 -19.95
C ALA A 3 1.78 49.01 -20.47
N ILE A 4 2.79 48.19 -20.77
CA ILE A 4 2.56 46.79 -21.15
C ILE A 4 2.10 46.07 -19.91
N ASN A 5 0.90 45.49 -19.95
CA ASN A 5 0.44 44.60 -18.90
C ASN A 5 1.22 43.28 -18.99
N VAL A 6 2.25 43.15 -18.16
CA VAL A 6 3.15 42.00 -18.15
C VAL A 6 2.36 40.71 -17.85
N ALA A 7 1.37 40.79 -16.98
CA ALA A 7 0.55 39.60 -16.63
C ALA A 7 -0.32 39.17 -17.82
N GLU A 8 -0.90 40.11 -18.59
CA GLU A 8 -1.68 39.81 -19.80
C GLU A 8 -0.79 39.25 -20.92
N GLU A 9 0.40 39.81 -21.11
CA GLU A 9 1.35 39.32 -22.11
C GLU A 9 1.87 37.89 -21.76
N ILE A 10 2.14 37.65 -20.50
CA ILE A 10 2.50 36.29 -20.01
C ILE A 10 1.31 35.35 -20.28
N GLY A 11 0.09 35.73 -19.91
CA GLY A 11 -1.09 34.90 -20.10
C GLY A 11 -1.40 34.58 -21.56
N LYS A 12 -1.10 35.53 -22.51
CA LYS A 12 -1.27 35.31 -23.97
C LYS A 12 -0.19 34.40 -24.55
N LYS A 13 1.06 34.52 -24.09
CA LYS A 13 2.21 33.77 -24.62
C LYS A 13 2.41 32.43 -23.91
N HIS A 14 2.05 32.37 -22.65
CA HIS A 14 2.24 31.20 -21.80
C HIS A 14 0.94 30.98 -21.00
N PRO A 15 -0.03 30.24 -21.57
CA PRO A 15 -1.26 29.93 -20.82
C PRO A 15 -0.92 29.20 -19.52
N LEU A 16 -1.15 29.87 -18.40
CA LEU A 16 -0.86 29.33 -17.07
C LEU A 16 -1.85 28.23 -16.65
N GLY A 17 -2.99 28.13 -17.34
CA GLY A 17 -3.93 27.04 -17.12
C GLY A 17 -3.26 25.69 -17.37
N ALA A 18 -3.35 24.80 -16.41
CA ALA A 18 -2.70 23.49 -16.36
C ALA A 18 -1.17 23.49 -16.18
N ALA A 19 -0.51 24.65 -16.08
CA ALA A 19 0.88 24.71 -15.65
C ALA A 19 1.01 24.28 -14.17
N THR A 20 2.15 23.72 -13.82
CA THR A 20 2.47 23.44 -12.40
C THR A 20 3.12 24.67 -11.78
N GLY A 21 2.69 25.02 -10.58
CA GLY A 21 3.27 26.09 -9.77
C GLY A 21 3.77 25.56 -8.42
N GLU A 22 4.72 26.28 -7.85
CA GLU A 22 5.23 25.99 -6.51
C GLU A 22 5.27 27.30 -5.71
N LEU A 23 4.67 27.27 -4.53
CA LEU A 23 4.83 28.29 -3.52
C LEU A 23 5.81 27.79 -2.48
N ALA A 24 6.91 28.51 -2.28
CA ALA A 24 7.92 28.14 -1.32
C ALA A 24 8.29 29.34 -0.41
N MET A 25 8.69 29.02 0.82
CA MET A 25 9.22 29.96 1.77
C MET A 25 10.74 29.82 1.82
N ILE A 26 11.45 30.94 1.78
CA ILE A 26 12.90 30.99 1.97
C ILE A 26 13.16 31.74 3.27
N LEU A 27 13.85 31.10 4.21
CA LEU A 27 14.32 31.76 5.39
C LEU A 27 15.57 32.59 5.06
N VAL A 28 15.68 33.78 5.65
CA VAL A 28 16.87 34.60 5.58
C VAL A 28 17.53 34.58 6.97
N ASP A 29 18.85 34.76 7.02
CA ASP A 29 19.54 34.86 8.29
C ASP A 29 19.11 36.14 9.03
N PRO A 30 19.39 36.30 10.32
CA PRO A 30 19.06 37.49 11.08
C PRO A 30 19.69 38.79 10.53
N LYS A 31 20.68 38.68 9.65
CA LYS A 31 21.34 39.82 8.97
C LYS A 31 20.70 40.12 7.61
N GLY A 32 19.66 39.38 7.23
CA GLY A 32 18.93 39.57 5.98
C GLY A 32 19.60 38.96 4.75
N ALA A 33 20.66 38.16 4.90
CA ALA A 33 21.26 37.46 3.79
C ALA A 33 20.32 36.29 3.35
N PRO A 34 19.93 36.21 2.07
CA PRO A 34 19.12 35.09 1.60
C PRO A 34 19.93 33.80 1.66
N ILE A 35 19.26 32.70 1.96
CA ILE A 35 19.81 31.36 1.73
C ILE A 35 20.10 31.24 0.24
N THR A 36 21.35 30.94 -0.12
CA THR A 36 21.80 30.98 -1.52
C THR A 36 21.50 29.69 -2.27
N ASP A 37 21.22 28.61 -1.57
CA ASP A 37 20.82 27.34 -2.18
C ASP A 37 19.31 27.27 -2.33
N TYR A 38 18.82 27.22 -3.58
CA TYR A 38 17.40 27.04 -3.87
C TYR A 38 16.87 25.70 -3.32
N GLY A 39 17.72 24.72 -3.07
CA GLY A 39 17.40 23.45 -2.43
C GLY A 39 16.91 23.59 -0.97
N ASP A 40 17.34 24.65 -0.28
CA ASP A 40 17.04 24.88 1.15
C ASP A 40 15.68 25.58 1.38
N ARG A 41 14.89 25.79 0.34
CA ARG A 41 13.56 26.37 0.48
C ARG A 41 12.55 25.39 1.07
N TYR A 42 11.63 25.89 1.85
CA TYR A 42 10.48 25.14 2.32
C TYR A 42 9.33 25.26 1.32
N VAL A 43 9.00 24.18 0.65
CA VAL A 43 7.85 24.14 -0.28
C VAL A 43 6.57 24.09 0.55
N LEU A 44 5.71 25.10 0.41
CA LEU A 44 4.43 25.21 1.11
C LEU A 44 3.35 24.46 0.35
N VAL A 45 3.30 24.68 -0.96
CA VAL A 45 2.34 24.02 -1.84
C VAL A 45 2.91 23.91 -3.26
N ARG A 46 2.62 22.81 -3.91
CA ARG A 46 2.86 22.59 -5.34
C ARG A 46 1.61 22.02 -5.95
N GLY A 47 1.21 22.52 -7.11
CA GLY A 47 -0.03 22.07 -7.72
C GLY A 47 -0.18 22.58 -9.14
N ARG A 48 -1.33 22.27 -9.75
CA ARG A 48 -1.73 22.88 -11.02
C ARG A 48 -2.29 24.26 -10.76
N ILE A 49 -1.96 25.19 -11.64
CA ILE A 49 -2.56 26.53 -11.64
C ILE A 49 -3.96 26.39 -12.21
N VAL A 50 -4.96 26.74 -11.39
CA VAL A 50 -6.36 26.73 -11.81
C VAL A 50 -6.93 28.14 -11.81
N GLN A 51 -7.82 28.41 -12.75
CA GLN A 51 -8.56 29.67 -12.86
C GLN A 51 -7.68 30.94 -12.74
N PRO A 52 -6.62 31.08 -13.54
CA PRO A 52 -5.84 32.31 -13.50
C PRO A 52 -6.72 33.50 -13.91
N VAL A 53 -6.81 34.50 -13.02
CA VAL A 53 -7.53 35.73 -13.26
C VAL A 53 -6.50 36.85 -13.48
N TYR A 54 -6.55 37.44 -14.66
CA TYR A 54 -5.71 38.59 -15.01
C TYR A 54 -6.52 39.86 -14.84
N GLY A 55 -6.12 40.73 -13.93
CA GLY A 55 -6.83 41.99 -13.65
C GLY A 55 -5.94 43.20 -13.65
N PHE A 56 -6.54 44.35 -13.91
CA PHE A 56 -5.93 45.68 -13.73
C PHE A 56 -6.56 46.31 -12.49
N LEU A 57 -5.75 46.66 -11.53
CA LEU A 57 -6.15 47.47 -10.38
C LEU A 57 -5.10 48.57 -10.23
N ASP A 58 -5.54 49.83 -10.35
CA ASP A 58 -4.79 51.02 -10.03
C ASP A 58 -3.32 51.02 -10.52
N ASP A 59 -3.09 50.93 -11.81
CA ASP A 59 -1.76 50.92 -12.45
C ASP A 59 -0.87 49.70 -12.18
N LEU A 60 -1.33 48.72 -11.43
CA LEU A 60 -0.60 47.47 -11.16
C LEU A 60 -1.21 46.31 -11.94
N SER A 61 -0.39 45.63 -12.72
CA SER A 61 -0.76 44.37 -13.31
C SER A 61 -0.85 43.29 -12.23
N ARG A 62 -2.01 42.66 -12.06
CA ARG A 62 -2.24 41.60 -11.08
C ARG A 62 -2.68 40.32 -11.79
N ALA A 63 -2.11 39.22 -11.38
CA ALA A 63 -2.60 37.89 -11.73
C ALA A 63 -2.93 37.15 -10.43
N ASP A 64 -4.19 36.77 -10.28
CA ASP A 64 -4.63 35.90 -9.20
C ASP A 64 -4.74 34.49 -9.76
N PHE A 65 -4.22 33.53 -9.05
CA PHE A 65 -4.36 32.12 -9.37
C PHE A 65 -4.42 31.27 -8.11
N SER A 66 -5.08 30.15 -8.21
CA SER A 66 -5.09 29.13 -7.17
C SER A 66 -4.18 27.98 -7.59
N LEU A 67 -3.50 27.37 -6.62
CA LEU A 67 -2.81 26.11 -6.81
C LEU A 67 -3.69 25.00 -6.25
N GLU A 68 -4.03 24.06 -7.10
CA GLU A 68 -4.76 22.85 -6.71
C GLU A 68 -3.80 21.67 -6.68
N SER A 69 -3.87 20.88 -5.61
CA SER A 69 -3.02 19.70 -5.52
C SER A 69 -3.34 18.72 -6.65
N ILE A 70 -2.30 18.06 -7.17
CA ILE A 70 -2.47 17.10 -8.25
C ILE A 70 -2.95 15.79 -7.61
N ALA A 71 -4.22 15.47 -7.83
CA ALA A 71 -4.76 14.16 -7.45
C ALA A 71 -4.02 13.04 -8.21
N PRO A 72 -3.92 11.83 -7.63
CA PRO A 72 -3.36 10.69 -8.35
C PRO A 72 -4.07 10.46 -9.68
N ASP A 73 -3.30 10.22 -10.72
CA ASP A 73 -3.87 9.94 -12.05
C ASP A 73 -4.65 8.61 -12.03
N ASP A 74 -5.95 8.73 -12.20
CA ASP A 74 -6.87 7.60 -12.24
C ASP A 74 -7.04 6.99 -13.62
N THR A 75 -6.35 7.49 -14.65
CA THR A 75 -6.50 6.99 -16.02
C THR A 75 -5.63 5.76 -16.30
N ARG A 76 -4.52 5.61 -15.54
CA ARG A 76 -3.64 4.46 -15.66
C ARG A 76 -4.26 3.20 -15.05
N THR A 77 -4.08 2.07 -15.71
CA THR A 77 -4.42 0.74 -15.19
C THR A 77 -3.17 -0.08 -14.89
N LEU A 78 -3.23 -0.99 -13.91
CA LEU A 78 -2.12 -1.89 -13.57
C LEU A 78 -1.89 -2.96 -14.63
N ILE A 79 -2.94 -3.33 -15.36
CA ILE A 79 -2.91 -4.34 -16.42
C ILE A 79 -3.31 -3.66 -17.72
N SER A 80 -2.59 -3.93 -18.80
CA SER A 80 -2.95 -3.45 -20.12
C SER A 80 -4.25 -4.09 -20.59
N GLU A 81 -5.17 -3.32 -21.14
CA GLU A 81 -6.38 -3.84 -21.80
C GLU A 81 -6.05 -4.74 -23.00
N MET A 82 -4.86 -4.60 -23.57
CA MET A 82 -4.38 -5.46 -24.66
C MET A 82 -3.88 -6.82 -24.20
N ALA A 83 -3.67 -7.00 -22.88
CA ALA A 83 -3.21 -8.26 -22.29
C ALA A 83 -4.38 -9.25 -22.12
N GLN A 84 -4.99 -9.64 -23.23
CA GLN A 84 -6.11 -10.59 -23.24
C GLN A 84 -5.96 -11.66 -24.32
N ILE A 85 -6.56 -12.82 -24.09
CA ILE A 85 -6.62 -13.93 -25.04
C ILE A 85 -7.64 -13.59 -26.12
N ASN A 86 -7.19 -13.53 -27.36
CA ASN A 86 -8.04 -13.30 -28.54
C ASN A 86 -7.38 -13.90 -29.78
N ALA A 87 -8.08 -13.85 -30.91
CA ALA A 87 -7.59 -14.43 -32.17
C ALA A 87 -6.28 -13.81 -32.69
N THR A 88 -5.91 -12.61 -32.25
CA THR A 88 -4.64 -11.95 -32.62
C THR A 88 -3.48 -12.40 -31.72
N THR A 89 -3.73 -12.49 -30.43
CA THR A 89 -2.71 -12.91 -29.46
C THR A 89 -2.50 -14.44 -29.44
N TRP A 90 -3.60 -15.20 -29.52
CA TRP A 90 -3.64 -16.66 -29.47
C TRP A 90 -4.66 -17.21 -30.45
N PRO A 91 -4.31 -17.36 -31.75
CA PRO A 91 -5.25 -17.76 -32.80
C PRO A 91 -5.88 -19.13 -32.60
N THR A 92 -5.26 -19.99 -31.79
CA THR A 92 -5.69 -21.38 -31.54
C THR A 92 -6.39 -21.58 -30.21
N ALA A 93 -6.53 -20.49 -29.42
CA ALA A 93 -7.26 -20.57 -28.14
C ALA A 93 -8.75 -20.86 -28.40
N SER A 94 -9.36 -21.61 -27.48
CA SER A 94 -10.80 -21.90 -27.56
C SER A 94 -11.65 -20.68 -27.23
N ASP A 95 -12.90 -20.67 -27.67
CA ASP A 95 -13.87 -19.62 -27.34
C ASP A 95 -14.12 -19.51 -25.80
N ALA A 96 -13.92 -20.61 -25.06
CA ALA A 96 -14.12 -20.63 -23.61
C ALA A 96 -13.16 -19.71 -22.83
N VAL A 97 -11.95 -19.51 -23.36
CA VAL A 97 -10.94 -18.65 -22.74
C VAL A 97 -10.75 -17.32 -23.51
N SER A 98 -11.45 -17.15 -24.62
CA SER A 98 -11.41 -15.90 -25.38
C SER A 98 -11.94 -14.73 -24.54
N GLY A 99 -11.22 -13.60 -24.55
CA GLY A 99 -11.52 -12.42 -23.73
C GLY A 99 -11.00 -12.49 -22.29
N ARG A 100 -10.43 -13.63 -21.85
CA ARG A 100 -9.77 -13.69 -20.54
C ARG A 100 -8.52 -12.80 -20.52
N ILE A 101 -8.37 -12.08 -19.42
CA ILE A 101 -7.21 -11.21 -19.18
C ILE A 101 -6.04 -12.07 -18.69
N TYR A 102 -4.85 -11.78 -19.19
CA TYR A 102 -3.63 -12.42 -18.70
C TYR A 102 -3.42 -12.12 -17.22
N PRO A 103 -3.22 -13.12 -16.37
CA PRO A 103 -3.01 -12.88 -14.96
C PRO A 103 -1.65 -12.18 -14.72
N THR A 104 -1.65 -11.14 -13.92
CA THR A 104 -0.43 -10.51 -13.39
C THR A 104 -0.15 -11.09 -12.00
N ILE A 105 0.97 -11.78 -11.87
CA ILE A 105 1.32 -12.53 -10.67
C ILE A 105 2.25 -11.70 -9.80
N ILE A 106 1.86 -11.44 -8.58
CA ILE A 106 2.63 -10.72 -7.56
C ILE A 106 2.98 -11.72 -6.46
N GLY A 107 4.27 -11.83 -6.14
CA GLY A 107 4.75 -12.75 -5.11
C GLY A 107 4.62 -14.22 -5.50
N ARG A 108 4.13 -15.01 -4.57
CA ARG A 108 4.00 -16.47 -4.67
C ARG A 108 2.59 -16.94 -4.32
N PRO A 109 1.56 -16.56 -5.06
CA PRO A 109 0.22 -17.04 -4.78
C PRO A 109 0.19 -18.57 -4.88
N GLY A 110 -0.41 -19.22 -3.86
CA GLY A 110 -0.41 -20.69 -3.74
C GLY A 110 0.92 -21.27 -3.26
N SER A 111 1.78 -20.48 -2.65
CA SER A 111 3.06 -20.94 -2.08
C SER A 111 2.88 -21.93 -0.90
N TYR A 112 1.68 -22.01 -0.38
CA TYR A 112 1.36 -22.88 0.74
C TYR A 112 0.83 -24.23 0.26
N THR A 113 1.63 -25.27 0.53
CA THR A 113 1.21 -26.66 0.35
C THR A 113 0.76 -27.18 1.70
N TYR A 114 -0.52 -27.37 1.90
CA TYR A 114 -1.05 -28.02 3.09
C TYR A 114 -0.96 -29.55 2.91
N ASN A 115 -0.21 -30.21 3.77
CA ASN A 115 -0.28 -31.66 3.89
C ASN A 115 -1.45 -31.98 4.84
N ASN A 116 -2.58 -32.39 4.29
CA ASN A 116 -3.64 -32.94 5.11
C ASN A 116 -3.13 -34.23 5.79
N ALA A 117 -3.04 -34.20 7.11
CA ALA A 117 -2.58 -35.36 7.89
C ALA A 117 -3.49 -36.59 7.67
N ASP A 118 -4.76 -36.38 7.30
CA ASP A 118 -5.75 -37.42 7.07
C ASP A 118 -5.70 -37.96 5.64
N ASN A 119 -5.10 -37.22 4.69
CA ASN A 119 -4.95 -37.67 3.31
C ASN A 119 -3.67 -37.10 2.66
N PRO A 120 -2.50 -37.69 2.95
CA PRO A 120 -1.21 -37.17 2.50
C PRO A 120 -1.01 -37.20 0.98
N ASN A 121 -1.92 -37.80 0.26
CA ASN A 121 -1.86 -37.92 -1.20
C ASN A 121 -2.74 -36.92 -1.96
N VAL A 122 -3.49 -36.08 -1.26
CA VAL A 122 -4.24 -34.98 -1.86
C VAL A 122 -3.54 -33.68 -1.53
N PRO A 123 -2.76 -33.11 -2.46
CA PRO A 123 -2.25 -31.76 -2.25
C PRO A 123 -3.44 -30.82 -2.25
N VAL A 124 -3.81 -30.34 -1.08
CA VAL A 124 -4.79 -29.27 -0.99
C VAL A 124 -4.07 -27.97 -1.36
N ASN A 125 -4.00 -27.69 -2.65
CA ASN A 125 -3.51 -26.42 -3.15
C ASN A 125 -4.52 -25.35 -2.81
N VAL A 126 -4.17 -24.58 -1.83
CA VAL A 126 -5.09 -23.69 -1.15
C VAL A 126 -5.30 -22.43 -1.94
N GLN A 127 -4.26 -21.97 -2.60
CA GLN A 127 -4.29 -20.76 -3.38
C GLN A 127 -3.45 -20.93 -4.65
N GLY A 128 -3.89 -20.27 -5.70
CA GLY A 128 -3.18 -20.22 -6.96
C GLY A 128 -3.67 -19.04 -7.78
N SER A 129 -3.11 -18.89 -8.93
CA SER A 129 -3.61 -17.98 -9.96
C SER A 129 -4.34 -18.78 -11.05
N PRO A 130 -5.32 -18.18 -11.73
CA PRO A 130 -5.90 -18.82 -12.91
C PRO A 130 -4.88 -18.93 -14.03
N ALA A 131 -5.03 -19.96 -14.87
CA ALA A 131 -4.24 -20.17 -16.07
C ALA A 131 -5.16 -20.71 -17.19
N TYR A 132 -4.77 -20.49 -18.42
CA TYR A 132 -5.66 -20.71 -19.55
C TYR A 132 -5.00 -21.52 -20.65
N LYS A 133 -5.68 -22.55 -21.14
CA LYS A 133 -5.22 -23.29 -22.31
C LYS A 133 -5.34 -22.42 -23.57
N VAL A 134 -4.22 -22.06 -24.16
CA VAL A 134 -4.15 -21.20 -25.35
C VAL A 134 -3.85 -21.97 -26.64
N ARG A 135 -3.43 -23.24 -26.54
CA ARG A 135 -3.25 -24.15 -27.67
C ARG A 135 -3.34 -25.61 -27.23
N ASP A 136 -3.99 -26.39 -28.06
CA ASP A 136 -4.01 -27.83 -28.01
C ASP A 136 -3.51 -28.36 -29.35
N ASP A 137 -2.40 -29.09 -29.39
CA ASP A 137 -1.86 -29.68 -30.63
C ASP A 137 -1.98 -31.22 -30.64
N GLY A 138 -2.70 -31.77 -29.66
CA GLY A 138 -2.94 -33.22 -29.53
C GLY A 138 -1.76 -33.99 -28.91
N ILE A 139 -0.61 -33.33 -28.67
CA ILE A 139 0.56 -33.90 -28.01
C ILE A 139 0.74 -33.29 -26.63
N TYR A 140 0.55 -32.00 -26.53
CA TYR A 140 0.61 -31.23 -25.27
C TYR A 140 -0.34 -30.04 -25.32
N ASP A 141 -0.79 -29.63 -24.15
CA ASP A 141 -1.52 -28.38 -23.94
C ASP A 141 -0.55 -27.26 -23.64
N LEU A 142 -0.63 -26.16 -24.38
CA LEU A 142 0.09 -24.92 -24.05
C LEU A 142 -0.80 -24.08 -23.16
N VAL A 143 -0.32 -23.81 -21.95
CA VAL A 143 -1.10 -23.08 -20.93
C VAL A 143 -0.41 -21.77 -20.60
N LEU A 144 -1.13 -20.66 -20.74
CA LEU A 144 -0.72 -19.33 -20.35
C LEU A 144 -0.89 -19.18 -18.83
N ILE A 145 0.19 -18.86 -18.12
CA ILE A 145 0.21 -18.76 -16.66
C ILE A 145 0.43 -17.32 -16.14
N ALA A 146 1.04 -16.44 -16.94
CA ALA A 146 1.20 -15.04 -16.59
C ALA A 146 1.34 -14.13 -17.82
N GLY A 147 0.89 -12.88 -17.70
CA GLY A 147 1.02 -11.82 -18.70
C GLY A 147 2.32 -11.01 -18.58
N HIS A 148 3.37 -11.63 -18.10
CA HIS A 148 4.72 -11.06 -17.97
C HIS A 148 5.73 -12.20 -17.76
N HIS A 149 7.01 -11.89 -17.86
CA HIS A 149 8.05 -12.84 -17.48
C HIS A 149 8.04 -13.06 -15.96
N VAL A 150 8.27 -14.30 -15.56
CA VAL A 150 8.25 -14.72 -14.15
C VAL A 150 9.61 -15.25 -13.71
N GLN A 151 9.83 -15.27 -12.40
CA GLN A 151 11.05 -15.75 -11.78
C GLN A 151 11.07 -17.28 -11.58
N ALA A 152 9.90 -17.92 -11.60
CA ALA A 152 9.81 -19.35 -11.37
C ALA A 152 10.37 -20.16 -12.55
N ASP A 153 11.17 -21.17 -12.23
CA ASP A 153 11.61 -22.19 -13.23
C ASP A 153 10.58 -23.32 -13.38
N GLN A 154 9.85 -23.62 -12.30
CA GLN A 154 8.82 -24.64 -12.24
C GLN A 154 7.62 -24.16 -11.45
N VAL A 155 6.45 -24.64 -11.83
CA VAL A 155 5.17 -24.41 -11.15
C VAL A 155 4.38 -25.70 -11.03
N LEU A 156 3.51 -25.77 -10.03
CA LEU A 156 2.51 -26.82 -9.93
C LEU A 156 1.23 -26.32 -10.60
N VAL A 157 0.79 -27.03 -11.63
CA VAL A 157 -0.48 -26.79 -12.33
C VAL A 157 -1.50 -27.83 -11.90
N TRP A 158 -2.74 -27.45 -11.73
CA TRP A 158 -3.83 -28.32 -11.33
C TRP A 158 -5.16 -27.91 -11.99
N ASP A 159 -6.05 -28.89 -12.15
CA ASP A 159 -7.40 -28.71 -12.70
C ASP A 159 -8.45 -28.53 -11.58
N SER A 160 -9.69 -28.32 -11.96
CA SER A 160 -10.80 -28.18 -11.00
C SER A 160 -11.08 -29.46 -10.20
N ALA A 161 -10.61 -30.62 -10.64
CA ALA A 161 -10.74 -31.91 -9.97
C ALA A 161 -9.58 -32.15 -8.98
N GLY A 162 -8.56 -31.30 -8.97
CA GLY A 162 -7.39 -31.42 -8.08
C GLY A 162 -6.28 -32.33 -8.67
N THR A 163 -6.37 -32.72 -9.95
CA THR A 163 -5.27 -33.43 -10.62
C THR A 163 -4.11 -32.47 -10.83
N THR A 164 -2.90 -32.89 -10.50
CA THR A 164 -1.72 -31.99 -10.49
C THR A 164 -0.61 -32.46 -11.43
N ALA A 165 0.14 -31.49 -11.96
CA ALA A 165 1.41 -31.74 -12.66
C ALA A 165 2.42 -30.62 -12.35
N THR A 166 3.69 -31.02 -12.14
CA THR A 166 4.78 -30.06 -12.07
C THR A 166 5.25 -29.76 -13.48
N CYS A 167 5.22 -28.49 -13.87
CA CYS A 167 5.55 -28.04 -15.21
C CYS A 167 6.73 -27.07 -15.18
N THR A 168 7.58 -27.15 -16.20
CA THR A 168 8.67 -26.20 -16.42
C THR A 168 8.12 -24.93 -17.07
N VAL A 169 8.48 -23.79 -16.52
CA VAL A 169 8.06 -22.48 -17.01
C VAL A 169 8.92 -22.05 -18.20
N GLN A 170 8.29 -21.45 -19.18
CA GLN A 170 8.93 -20.82 -20.32
C GLN A 170 8.50 -19.36 -20.42
N ASN A 171 9.44 -18.45 -20.27
CA ASN A 171 9.21 -17.03 -20.55
C ASN A 171 9.26 -16.82 -22.07
N SER A 172 8.22 -16.24 -22.65
CA SER A 172 8.00 -16.19 -24.11
C SER A 172 7.32 -14.87 -24.50
N LEU A 173 6.90 -14.80 -25.76
CA LEU A 173 6.10 -13.72 -26.33
C LEU A 173 4.80 -14.32 -26.90
N ASP A 174 3.72 -13.57 -26.81
CA ASP A 174 2.46 -13.90 -27.50
C ASP A 174 2.49 -13.52 -28.98
N GLY A 175 1.34 -13.68 -29.67
CA GLY A 175 1.22 -13.44 -31.12
C GLY A 175 1.45 -11.98 -31.55
N ILE A 176 1.43 -11.02 -30.62
CA ILE A 176 1.69 -9.60 -30.87
C ILE A 176 2.96 -9.08 -30.20
N GLY A 177 3.77 -9.99 -29.62
CA GLY A 177 5.07 -9.67 -29.04
C GLY A 177 5.00 -9.17 -27.60
N GLN A 178 3.91 -9.40 -26.86
CA GLN A 178 3.84 -9.10 -25.43
C GLN A 178 4.56 -10.21 -24.64
N LEU A 179 5.20 -9.79 -23.53
CA LEU A 179 5.85 -10.73 -22.62
C LEU A 179 4.81 -11.59 -21.90
N VAL A 180 5.03 -12.91 -21.90
CA VAL A 180 4.17 -13.89 -21.24
C VAL A 180 5.00 -14.99 -20.60
N ALA A 181 4.42 -15.72 -19.65
CA ALA A 181 4.93 -16.99 -19.18
C ALA A 181 3.92 -18.11 -19.48
N ILE A 182 4.45 -19.23 -19.98
CA ILE A 182 3.70 -20.38 -20.42
C ILE A 182 4.29 -21.67 -19.86
N VAL A 183 3.48 -22.71 -19.83
CA VAL A 183 3.93 -24.08 -19.55
C VAL A 183 3.37 -25.04 -20.60
N ASN A 184 4.08 -26.15 -20.83
CA ASN A 184 3.60 -27.26 -21.62
C ASN A 184 3.15 -28.40 -20.69
N ILE A 185 1.92 -28.85 -20.85
CA ILE A 185 1.37 -30.01 -20.14
C ILE A 185 1.36 -31.21 -21.11
N TYR A 186 2.13 -32.22 -20.76
CA TYR A 186 2.25 -33.43 -21.60
C TYR A 186 1.36 -34.55 -21.05
N GLY A 187 0.57 -35.16 -21.94
CA GLY A 187 -0.23 -36.37 -21.64
C GLY A 187 -1.49 -36.10 -20.83
N SER A 188 -2.18 -37.18 -20.50
CA SER A 188 -3.49 -37.15 -19.83
C SER A 188 -3.45 -36.94 -18.32
N ALA A 189 -2.36 -36.42 -17.76
CA ALA A 189 -2.22 -36.26 -16.32
C ALA A 189 -3.22 -35.22 -15.77
N LEU A 190 -3.46 -34.13 -16.52
CA LEU A 190 -4.49 -33.15 -16.21
C LEU A 190 -5.69 -33.40 -17.12
N SER A 191 -6.86 -33.50 -16.53
CA SER A 191 -8.10 -33.77 -17.24
C SER A 191 -8.34 -32.74 -18.35
N SER A 192 -8.66 -33.22 -19.55
CA SER A 192 -9.06 -32.34 -20.66
C SER A 192 -10.48 -31.75 -20.49
N ALA A 193 -11.06 -31.84 -19.30
CA ALA A 193 -12.44 -31.44 -19.04
C ALA A 193 -12.68 -29.94 -19.05
N GLY A 194 -11.64 -29.11 -19.22
CA GLY A 194 -11.79 -27.66 -19.28
C GLY A 194 -10.54 -26.95 -19.77
N ASP A 195 -10.69 -25.72 -20.19
CA ASP A 195 -9.60 -24.87 -20.69
C ASP A 195 -9.03 -23.94 -19.59
N GLU A 196 -9.53 -24.05 -18.36
CA GLU A 196 -9.09 -23.29 -17.21
C GLU A 196 -8.34 -24.18 -16.21
N PHE A 197 -7.19 -23.73 -15.80
CA PHE A 197 -6.33 -24.36 -14.81
C PHE A 197 -5.99 -23.39 -13.69
N TYR A 198 -5.34 -23.90 -12.68
CA TYR A 198 -4.81 -23.11 -11.57
C TYR A 198 -3.32 -23.39 -11.41
N VAL A 199 -2.57 -22.38 -10.97
CA VAL A 199 -1.12 -22.46 -10.82
C VAL A 199 -0.71 -22.06 -9.41
N SER A 200 0.06 -22.92 -8.76
CA SER A 200 0.72 -22.61 -7.49
C SER A 200 2.19 -22.25 -7.73
N TRP A 201 2.59 -21.13 -7.16
CA TRP A 201 3.91 -20.51 -7.33
C TRP A 201 4.85 -20.80 -6.15
N SER A 202 4.86 -22.00 -5.62
CA SER A 202 5.61 -22.37 -4.41
C SER A 202 7.12 -22.17 -4.52
N THR A 203 7.67 -22.29 -5.73
CA THR A 203 9.10 -22.11 -6.01
C THR A 203 9.31 -20.94 -6.98
N GLY A 204 10.20 -20.01 -6.63
CA GLY A 204 10.52 -18.86 -7.46
C GLY A 204 9.56 -17.69 -7.28
N GLY A 205 8.38 -17.72 -7.89
CA GLY A 205 7.39 -16.65 -7.80
C GLY A 205 7.06 -15.97 -9.13
N GLY A 206 6.20 -14.98 -9.08
CA GLY A 206 5.67 -14.26 -10.23
C GLY A 206 6.63 -13.23 -10.83
N MET A 207 6.15 -12.00 -10.97
CA MET A 207 6.85 -10.89 -11.59
C MET A 207 8.24 -10.66 -10.97
N ILE A 208 9.23 -10.37 -11.81
CA ILE A 208 10.58 -10.01 -11.38
C ILE A 208 10.53 -8.67 -10.67
N ASN A 209 11.18 -8.57 -9.50
CA ASN A 209 11.23 -7.33 -8.73
C ASN A 209 12.10 -6.27 -9.42
N PRO A 210 11.54 -5.14 -9.88
CA PRO A 210 12.31 -4.08 -10.55
C PRO A 210 13.22 -3.31 -9.59
N PHE A 211 13.05 -3.47 -8.27
CA PHE A 211 13.83 -2.78 -7.23
C PHE A 211 14.85 -3.70 -6.54
N GLY A 212 14.84 -4.98 -6.86
CA GLY A 212 15.74 -5.98 -6.30
C GLY A 212 17.00 -6.21 -7.11
N SER A 213 17.74 -7.24 -6.74
CA SER A 213 18.97 -7.67 -7.46
C SER A 213 18.71 -8.37 -8.80
N GLY A 214 17.45 -8.45 -9.23
CA GLY A 214 17.03 -9.11 -10.47
C GLY A 214 16.74 -10.62 -10.37
N ALA A 215 16.98 -11.22 -9.19
CA ALA A 215 16.75 -12.66 -8.94
C ALA A 215 15.59 -12.94 -7.98
N GLU A 216 14.83 -11.93 -7.60
CA GLU A 216 13.77 -12.05 -6.62
C GLU A 216 12.41 -11.70 -7.21
N PRO A 217 11.33 -12.39 -6.82
CA PRO A 217 10.00 -12.00 -7.24
C PRO A 217 9.57 -10.68 -6.56
N LEU A 218 8.76 -9.90 -7.26
CA LEU A 218 8.09 -8.74 -6.69
C LEU A 218 7.08 -9.22 -5.63
N ARG A 219 7.46 -9.18 -4.36
CA ARG A 219 6.72 -9.77 -3.25
C ARG A 219 6.63 -8.89 -2.03
N ALA A 220 7.70 -8.19 -1.69
CA ALA A 220 7.74 -7.33 -0.52
C ALA A 220 6.76 -6.16 -0.65
N ALA A 221 5.95 -5.89 0.38
CA ALA A 221 4.84 -4.94 0.30
C ALA A 221 5.26 -3.53 -0.15
N GLY A 222 6.39 -3.03 0.34
CA GLY A 222 6.92 -1.74 -0.07
C GLY A 222 7.29 -1.70 -1.55
N ASP A 223 7.93 -2.76 -2.05
CA ASP A 223 8.30 -2.88 -3.46
C ASP A 223 7.06 -2.97 -4.35
N VAL A 224 6.07 -3.78 -3.96
CA VAL A 224 4.78 -3.91 -4.65
C VAL A 224 4.05 -2.57 -4.75
N MET A 225 4.00 -1.82 -3.66
CA MET A 225 3.36 -0.51 -3.63
C MET A 225 4.10 0.50 -4.51
N CYS A 226 5.43 0.54 -4.46
CA CYS A 226 6.24 1.39 -5.33
C CYS A 226 6.08 1.03 -6.81
N TRP A 227 6.03 -0.26 -7.14
CA TRP A 227 5.75 -0.73 -8.49
C TRP A 227 4.38 -0.26 -8.97
N ALA A 228 3.35 -0.45 -8.16
CA ALA A 228 1.99 -0.06 -8.51
C ALA A 228 1.89 1.46 -8.76
N MET A 229 2.55 2.28 -7.95
CA MET A 229 2.47 3.75 -8.05
C MET A 229 3.48 4.35 -9.04
N SER A 230 4.44 3.57 -9.53
CA SER A 230 5.45 4.03 -10.50
C SER A 230 4.78 4.52 -11.78
N GLY A 231 5.07 5.75 -12.21
CA GLY A 231 4.48 6.39 -13.40
C GLY A 231 3.07 6.94 -13.21
N THR A 232 2.54 6.99 -11.98
CA THR A 232 1.28 7.65 -11.66
C THR A 232 1.54 9.13 -11.33
N GLU A 233 0.85 10.07 -11.98
CA GLU A 233 0.92 11.50 -11.63
C GLU A 233 0.32 11.75 -10.23
N GLY A 234 0.68 12.86 -9.59
CA GLY A 234 0.17 13.22 -8.28
C GLY A 234 0.72 12.37 -7.13
N VAL A 235 1.85 11.71 -7.35
CA VAL A 235 2.51 10.81 -6.40
C VAL A 235 3.93 11.28 -6.14
N ASP A 236 4.30 11.42 -4.87
CA ASP A 236 5.68 11.67 -4.45
C ASP A 236 6.45 10.34 -4.35
N LEU A 237 6.91 9.82 -5.51
CA LEU A 237 7.56 8.51 -5.59
C LEU A 237 8.82 8.43 -4.72
N ASP A 238 9.55 9.53 -4.52
CA ASP A 238 10.74 9.55 -3.66
C ASP A 238 10.38 9.19 -2.21
N LYS A 239 9.27 9.72 -1.70
CA LYS A 239 8.76 9.37 -0.38
C LYS A 239 8.19 7.96 -0.31
N TRP A 240 7.55 7.48 -1.37
CA TRP A 240 7.16 6.06 -1.47
C TRP A 240 8.39 5.14 -1.37
N MET A 241 9.45 5.48 -2.07
CA MET A 241 10.71 4.72 -2.02
C MET A 241 11.40 4.81 -0.65
N ALA A 242 11.31 5.93 0.05
CA ALA A 242 11.85 6.08 1.40
C ALA A 242 11.15 5.17 2.43
N GLU A 243 9.81 5.02 2.34
CA GLU A 243 9.02 4.18 3.24
C GLU A 243 9.08 2.67 2.87
N ARG A 244 9.61 2.34 1.70
CA ARG A 244 9.66 0.97 1.15
C ARG A 244 10.26 -0.04 2.11
N GLY A 245 11.41 0.29 2.70
CA GLY A 245 12.16 -0.62 3.58
C GLY A 245 11.35 -1.06 4.81
N ALA A 246 10.60 -0.16 5.41
CA ALA A 246 9.78 -0.46 6.58
C ALA A 246 8.63 -1.43 6.26
N LEU A 247 8.13 -1.44 5.03
CA LEU A 247 7.05 -2.31 4.57
C LEU A 247 7.53 -3.65 4.00
N ASN A 248 8.81 -3.75 3.62
CA ASN A 248 9.34 -4.93 2.93
C ASN A 248 9.39 -6.20 3.80
N ARG A 249 9.09 -6.11 5.07
CA ARG A 249 8.95 -7.27 5.98
C ARG A 249 7.63 -8.04 5.82
N ILE A 250 6.65 -7.47 5.10
CA ILE A 250 5.36 -8.10 4.81
C ILE A 250 5.37 -8.56 3.36
N ALA A 251 5.01 -9.81 3.14
CA ALA A 251 4.92 -10.39 1.81
C ALA A 251 3.51 -10.24 1.24
N ILE A 252 3.42 -9.85 -0.02
CA ILE A 252 2.20 -9.78 -0.82
C ILE A 252 2.23 -10.91 -1.83
N ASP A 253 1.25 -11.79 -1.76
CA ASP A 253 1.11 -12.95 -2.62
C ASP A 253 -0.29 -12.95 -3.22
N THR A 254 -0.43 -12.50 -4.47
CA THR A 254 -1.73 -12.35 -5.12
C THR A 254 -1.62 -12.37 -6.63
N TYR A 255 -2.74 -12.35 -7.31
CA TYR A 255 -2.80 -12.12 -8.75
C TYR A 255 -3.84 -11.05 -9.09
N LEU A 256 -3.63 -10.38 -10.20
CA LEU A 256 -4.54 -9.40 -10.77
C LEU A 256 -4.97 -9.90 -12.17
N ASN A 257 -6.25 -9.84 -12.45
CA ASN A 257 -6.84 -10.27 -13.74
C ASN A 257 -7.98 -9.34 -14.21
N ASP A 258 -8.10 -8.16 -13.64
CA ASP A 258 -9.06 -7.13 -14.05
C ASP A 258 -8.31 -5.96 -14.72
N PRO A 259 -8.56 -5.67 -16.03
CA PRO A 259 -7.89 -4.61 -16.76
C PRO A 259 -8.29 -3.21 -16.28
N LYS A 260 -9.34 -3.09 -15.46
CA LYS A 260 -9.82 -1.81 -14.93
C LYS A 260 -9.20 -1.44 -13.59
N ILE A 261 -8.36 -2.30 -13.02
CA ILE A 261 -7.71 -2.04 -11.74
C ILE A 261 -6.77 -0.84 -11.86
N ARG A 262 -7.07 0.20 -11.11
CA ARG A 262 -6.27 1.41 -11.00
C ARG A 262 -5.28 1.31 -9.83
N PRO A 263 -4.05 1.82 -9.96
CA PRO A 263 -2.99 1.67 -8.96
C PRO A 263 -3.40 2.10 -7.56
N TYR A 264 -3.84 3.35 -7.42
CA TYR A 264 -4.19 3.90 -6.12
C TYR A 264 -5.45 3.25 -5.53
N GLU A 265 -6.44 2.96 -6.36
CA GLU A 265 -7.67 2.28 -5.94
C GLU A 265 -7.37 0.87 -5.42
N TRP A 266 -6.51 0.12 -6.11
CA TRP A 266 -6.09 -1.20 -5.65
C TRP A 266 -5.36 -1.14 -4.31
N ILE A 267 -4.39 -0.23 -4.16
CA ILE A 267 -3.69 -0.03 -2.89
C ILE A 267 -4.68 0.33 -1.79
N ARG A 268 -5.58 1.28 -2.05
CA ARG A 268 -6.60 1.72 -1.08
C ARG A 268 -7.49 0.58 -0.62
N ASN A 269 -7.98 -0.23 -1.55
CA ASN A 269 -8.95 -1.28 -1.25
C ASN A 269 -8.33 -2.55 -0.70
N SER A 270 -7.07 -2.86 -1.09
CA SER A 270 -6.43 -4.13 -0.75
C SER A 270 -5.36 -4.02 0.32
N LEU A 271 -4.67 -2.88 0.44
CA LEU A 271 -3.48 -2.75 1.29
C LEU A 271 -3.64 -1.73 2.42
N LEU A 272 -4.29 -0.56 2.20
CA LEU A 272 -4.39 0.48 3.25
C LEU A 272 -5.14 0.01 4.48
N GLY A 273 -6.19 -0.80 4.30
CA GLY A 273 -6.94 -1.38 5.42
C GLY A 273 -6.18 -2.49 6.15
N LEU A 274 -5.15 -3.06 5.53
CA LEU A 274 -4.40 -4.20 6.01
C LEU A 274 -3.08 -3.78 6.68
N LEU A 275 -2.31 -2.93 5.99
CA LEU A 275 -1.01 -2.46 6.44
C LEU A 275 -1.16 -1.27 7.40
N SER A 276 -0.17 -1.11 8.29
CA SER A 276 -0.10 0.03 9.21
C SER A 276 0.45 1.27 8.51
N ILE A 277 -0.28 1.77 7.52
CA ILE A 277 0.09 2.96 6.74
C ILE A 277 -1.04 3.98 6.72
N ALA A 278 -0.67 5.24 6.63
CA ALA A 278 -1.57 6.34 6.33
C ALA A 278 -1.10 7.01 5.03
N ILE A 279 -2.03 7.39 4.18
CA ILE A 279 -1.69 8.24 3.04
C ILE A 279 -1.68 9.70 3.51
N ARG A 280 -0.63 10.39 3.17
CA ARG A 280 -0.44 11.82 3.42
C ARG A 280 -0.33 12.54 2.09
N GLU A 281 -0.74 13.79 2.10
CA GLU A 281 -0.58 14.68 0.97
C GLU A 281 0.58 15.64 1.25
N GLY A 282 1.45 15.78 0.27
CA GLY A 282 2.58 16.70 0.32
C GLY A 282 2.66 17.55 -0.93
N PRO A 283 3.62 18.45 -0.99
CA PRO A 283 3.76 19.37 -2.13
C PRO A 283 3.94 18.69 -3.50
N ARG A 284 4.43 17.46 -3.52
CA ARG A 284 4.67 16.70 -4.76
C ARG A 284 3.60 15.65 -5.06
N GLY A 285 2.56 15.58 -4.22
CA GLY A 285 1.50 14.60 -4.33
C GLY A 285 1.39 13.72 -3.10
N ILE A 286 0.63 12.64 -3.24
CA ILE A 286 0.39 11.71 -2.14
C ILE A 286 1.58 10.77 -1.90
N PHE A 287 1.74 10.38 -0.63
CA PHE A 287 2.75 9.41 -0.23
C PHE A 287 2.26 8.59 0.98
N PRO A 288 2.76 7.35 1.16
CA PRO A 288 2.48 6.57 2.35
C PRO A 288 3.35 7.07 3.50
N ARG A 289 2.82 6.94 4.70
CA ARG A 289 3.58 7.04 5.93
C ARG A 289 3.33 5.80 6.76
N VAL A 290 4.38 5.06 7.06
CA VAL A 290 4.26 3.86 7.87
C VAL A 290 4.01 4.28 9.31
N ARG A 291 2.89 3.83 9.86
CA ARG A 291 2.48 4.08 11.24
C ARG A 291 3.06 3.01 12.18
N ILE A 292 4.36 2.85 12.15
CA ILE A 292 5.05 2.14 13.22
C ILE A 292 5.25 3.18 14.29
N ALA A 293 4.60 3.00 15.43
CA ALA A 293 4.80 3.89 16.55
C ALA A 293 6.29 3.97 16.86
N ALA A 294 6.86 5.16 16.78
CA ALA A 294 8.20 5.40 17.30
C ALA A 294 8.21 4.93 18.75
N ARG A 295 9.16 4.08 19.10
CA ARG A 295 9.18 3.45 20.40
C ARG A 295 9.95 4.27 21.42
N ASP A 296 10.89 5.07 20.93
CA ASP A 296 11.69 5.98 21.76
C ASP A 296 12.09 7.24 20.99
N ALA A 297 12.77 8.15 21.69
CA ALA A 297 13.20 9.42 21.13
C ALA A 297 14.22 9.28 19.99
N SER A 298 14.95 8.16 19.90
CA SER A 298 15.93 7.90 18.83
C SER A 298 15.28 7.63 17.47
N ASP A 299 14.01 7.21 17.48
CA ASP A 299 13.21 6.97 16.26
C ASP A 299 12.59 8.28 15.73
N CYS A 300 12.72 9.38 16.47
CA CYS A 300 12.10 10.66 16.18
C CYS A 300 13.03 11.57 15.37
N VAL A 301 12.46 12.40 14.48
CA VAL A 301 13.23 13.36 13.66
C VAL A 301 13.75 14.53 14.47
N ALA A 302 13.13 14.84 15.62
CA ALA A 302 13.52 15.90 16.53
C ALA A 302 13.05 15.63 17.96
N ILE A 303 13.77 16.21 18.93
CA ILE A 303 13.34 16.30 20.32
C ILE A 303 12.88 17.73 20.55
N ILE A 304 11.64 17.89 20.98
CA ILE A 304 11.00 19.20 21.17
C ILE A 304 10.47 19.32 22.59
N THR A 305 10.72 20.45 23.22
CA THR A 305 10.17 20.78 24.55
C THR A 305 9.12 21.87 24.40
N GLU A 306 7.96 21.71 25.06
CA GLU A 306 6.95 22.78 25.17
C GLU A 306 7.59 24.05 25.76
N GLY A 307 7.28 25.19 25.16
CA GLY A 307 7.81 26.48 25.55
C GLY A 307 7.35 27.58 24.61
N PRO A 308 7.96 28.78 24.69
CA PRO A 308 7.57 29.94 23.87
C PRO A 308 7.68 29.67 22.36
N ASP A 309 8.60 28.80 21.96
CA ASP A 309 8.87 28.48 20.55
C ASP A 309 8.00 27.36 19.98
N PHE A 310 7.43 26.54 20.87
CA PHE A 310 6.53 25.44 20.52
C PHE A 310 5.44 25.32 21.58
N MET A 311 4.34 26.00 21.35
CA MET A 311 3.34 26.30 22.37
C MET A 311 2.03 25.55 22.09
N PRO A 312 1.42 24.89 23.11
CA PRO A 312 0.10 24.28 22.95
C PRO A 312 -0.99 25.35 22.78
N LEU A 313 -1.88 25.16 21.81
CA LEU A 313 -2.96 26.09 21.51
C LEU A 313 -4.29 25.75 22.18
N GLY A 314 -4.41 24.56 22.76
CA GLY A 314 -5.70 24.14 23.32
C GLY A 314 -5.61 22.88 24.16
N PRO A 315 -6.79 22.36 24.59
CA PRO A 315 -6.86 21.12 25.33
C PRO A 315 -6.55 19.91 24.44
N VAL A 316 -6.26 18.79 25.10
CA VAL A 316 -6.19 17.49 24.41
C VAL A 316 -7.58 17.07 23.98
N THR A 317 -7.72 16.67 22.74
CA THR A 317 -8.98 16.16 22.17
C THR A 317 -8.86 14.67 21.89
N VAL A 318 -9.83 13.88 22.35
CA VAL A 318 -9.91 12.46 22.01
C VAL A 318 -10.53 12.34 20.62
N GLN A 319 -9.80 11.71 19.69
CA GLN A 319 -10.24 11.55 18.29
C GLN A 319 -10.96 10.22 18.06
N THR A 320 -10.55 9.18 18.78
CA THR A 320 -11.11 7.84 18.59
C THR A 320 -12.27 7.61 19.56
N GLU A 321 -13.43 7.29 19.03
CA GLU A 321 -14.52 6.78 19.87
C GLU A 321 -14.19 5.38 20.40
N ILE A 322 -14.66 5.05 21.58
CA ILE A 322 -14.44 3.71 22.18
C ILE A 322 -15.03 2.60 21.27
N SER A 323 -16.08 2.93 20.50
CA SER A 323 -16.67 2.04 19.50
C SER A 323 -15.71 1.66 18.37
N ASP A 324 -14.69 2.48 18.10
CA ASP A 324 -13.72 2.27 17.01
C ASP A 324 -12.48 1.50 17.43
N ILE A 325 -12.31 1.27 18.73
CA ILE A 325 -11.24 0.45 19.25
C ILE A 325 -11.44 -1.00 18.81
N ARG A 326 -10.35 -1.65 18.40
CA ARG A 326 -10.31 -3.05 18.01
C ARG A 326 -9.15 -3.75 18.74
N ASN A 327 -9.48 -4.72 19.58
CA ASN A 327 -8.52 -5.39 20.46
C ASN A 327 -8.66 -6.92 20.53
N LYS A 328 -9.58 -7.48 19.77
CA LYS A 328 -9.63 -8.90 19.39
C LYS A 328 -9.75 -8.92 17.87
N ILE A 329 -8.66 -9.23 17.17
CA ILE A 329 -8.59 -9.10 15.73
C ILE A 329 -8.30 -10.46 15.12
N THR A 330 -9.15 -10.87 14.19
CA THR A 330 -8.97 -12.07 13.40
C THR A 330 -8.66 -11.69 11.95
N LEU A 331 -7.60 -12.25 11.41
CA LEU A 331 -7.26 -12.13 9.99
C LEU A 331 -7.52 -13.46 9.31
N ARG A 332 -8.42 -13.47 8.30
CA ARG A 332 -8.60 -14.59 7.40
C ARG A 332 -7.83 -14.33 6.11
N TYR A 333 -7.02 -15.29 5.69
CA TYR A 333 -6.08 -15.13 4.58
C TYR A 333 -5.91 -16.44 3.80
N ALA A 334 -5.03 -16.46 2.80
CA ALA A 334 -4.84 -17.58 1.88
C ALA A 334 -6.16 -17.99 1.20
N PRO A 335 -6.75 -17.14 0.33
CA PRO A 335 -8.02 -17.43 -0.34
C PRO A 335 -7.88 -18.63 -1.27
N SER A 336 -8.96 -19.39 -1.45
CA SER A 336 -9.02 -20.47 -2.45
C SER A 336 -8.94 -19.91 -3.87
N ALA A 337 -8.18 -20.55 -4.74
CA ALA A 337 -8.11 -20.18 -6.15
C ALA A 337 -9.44 -20.41 -6.89
N GLN A 338 -10.20 -21.42 -6.50
CA GLN A 338 -11.50 -21.75 -7.09
C GLN A 338 -12.61 -20.83 -6.58
N ASN A 339 -12.56 -20.47 -5.30
CA ASN A 339 -13.55 -19.61 -4.68
C ASN A 339 -12.84 -18.58 -3.78
N GLN A 340 -12.68 -17.37 -4.30
CA GLN A 340 -12.00 -16.28 -3.60
C GLN A 340 -12.71 -15.80 -2.32
N SER A 341 -13.92 -16.29 -2.04
CA SER A 341 -14.63 -16.01 -0.79
C SER A 341 -14.23 -16.96 0.34
N ASP A 342 -13.57 -18.07 0.00
CA ASP A 342 -13.13 -19.07 0.97
C ASP A 342 -11.68 -18.83 1.35
N PHE A 343 -11.48 -18.62 2.63
CA PHE A 343 -10.16 -18.43 3.23
C PHE A 343 -9.76 -19.72 3.96
N ARG A 344 -8.59 -20.23 3.65
CA ARG A 344 -8.10 -21.50 4.19
C ARG A 344 -7.38 -21.37 5.51
N ARG A 345 -7.00 -20.14 5.88
CA ARG A 345 -6.29 -19.86 7.12
C ARG A 345 -6.88 -18.67 7.85
N SER A 346 -6.75 -18.74 9.15
CA SER A 346 -7.04 -17.63 10.03
C SER A 346 -6.07 -17.55 11.19
N VAL A 347 -5.79 -16.36 11.65
CA VAL A 347 -4.98 -16.10 12.84
C VAL A 347 -5.69 -15.04 13.68
N THR A 348 -5.72 -15.23 15.00
CA THR A 348 -6.39 -14.32 15.92
C THR A 348 -5.42 -13.81 16.98
N ILE A 349 -5.45 -12.49 17.24
CA ILE A 349 -4.81 -11.89 18.42
C ILE A 349 -5.87 -11.50 19.44
N SER A 350 -5.73 -11.98 20.67
CA SER A 350 -6.67 -11.74 21.78
C SER A 350 -5.95 -11.78 23.12
N ALA A 351 -6.55 -11.25 24.18
CA ALA A 351 -6.02 -11.39 25.56
C ALA A 351 -6.09 -12.83 26.06
N ASP A 352 -7.12 -13.57 25.68
CA ASP A 352 -7.30 -14.99 26.01
C ASP A 352 -7.05 -15.83 24.75
N PRO A 353 -5.95 -16.59 24.69
CA PRO A 353 -5.67 -17.48 23.57
C PRO A 353 -6.68 -18.62 23.41
N GLY A 354 -7.39 -18.98 24.47
CA GLY A 354 -8.43 -20.02 24.43
C GLY A 354 -9.76 -19.59 23.84
N ASP A 355 -9.95 -18.29 23.67
CA ASP A 355 -11.26 -17.70 23.32
C ASP A 355 -11.48 -17.52 21.80
N SER A 356 -10.62 -18.10 21.00
CA SER A 356 -10.74 -17.95 19.57
C SER A 356 -11.09 -19.28 18.94
N VAL A 357 -12.28 -19.41 18.53
CA VAL A 357 -12.66 -20.45 17.58
C VAL A 357 -13.28 -19.75 16.40
N ILE A 358 -12.52 -19.62 15.31
CA ILE A 358 -13.20 -19.66 14.04
C ILE A 358 -13.33 -21.15 13.71
N ASN A 359 -14.49 -21.68 14.05
CA ASN A 359 -14.93 -22.92 13.45
C ASN A 359 -15.18 -22.63 11.97
N ASP A 360 -14.15 -22.80 11.17
CA ASP A 360 -14.38 -23.10 9.78
C ASP A 360 -14.89 -24.55 9.74
N SER A 361 -16.16 -24.72 9.39
CA SER A 361 -16.87 -25.98 9.44
C SER A 361 -16.32 -27.07 8.51
N GLU A 362 -15.26 -26.76 7.80
CA GLU A 362 -14.61 -27.65 6.85
C GLU A 362 -13.15 -27.90 7.19
N SER A 363 -12.91 -28.82 8.13
CA SER A 363 -11.68 -29.64 8.26
C SER A 363 -10.34 -28.94 8.57
N HIS A 364 -10.26 -27.68 8.89
CA HIS A 364 -9.01 -26.95 9.10
C HIS A 364 -8.84 -26.39 10.52
N ALA A 365 -9.54 -26.93 11.50
CA ALA A 365 -9.48 -26.50 12.92
C ALA A 365 -8.08 -26.63 13.56
N ALA A 366 -7.13 -27.31 12.90
CA ALA A 366 -5.78 -27.49 13.40
C ALA A 366 -4.84 -26.33 13.07
N ASP A 367 -5.22 -25.38 12.21
CA ASP A 367 -4.34 -24.35 11.67
C ASP A 367 -4.72 -22.92 12.10
N SER A 368 -5.61 -22.74 13.05
CA SER A 368 -5.87 -21.42 13.62
C SER A 368 -4.81 -21.11 14.67
N ASP A 369 -3.77 -20.39 14.28
CA ASP A 369 -2.80 -19.86 15.20
C ASP A 369 -3.43 -18.75 16.05
N GLN A 370 -3.22 -18.86 17.36
CA GLN A 370 -3.69 -17.89 18.31
C GLN A 370 -2.53 -17.39 19.13
N TYR A 371 -2.49 -16.10 19.33
CA TYR A 371 -1.53 -15.50 20.22
C TYR A 371 -2.09 -14.31 20.98
N SER A 372 -1.47 -14.01 22.10
CA SER A 372 -1.77 -12.81 22.87
C SER A 372 -0.57 -11.91 22.92
N SER A 373 -0.81 -10.64 23.20
CA SER A 373 0.23 -9.66 23.46
C SER A 373 -0.14 -8.82 24.67
N ALA A 374 0.86 -8.19 25.30
CA ALA A 374 0.61 -7.27 26.40
C ALA A 374 -0.36 -6.15 25.99
N TYR A 375 -0.30 -5.70 24.74
CA TYR A 375 -1.22 -4.69 24.20
C TYR A 375 -2.67 -5.17 24.20
N THR A 376 -2.95 -6.42 23.79
CA THR A 376 -4.32 -6.96 23.82
C THR A 376 -4.86 -7.08 25.22
N VAL A 377 -4.04 -7.57 26.16
CA VAL A 377 -4.42 -7.74 27.57
C VAL A 377 -4.79 -6.39 28.18
N ILE A 378 -3.93 -5.38 28.03
CA ILE A 378 -4.16 -4.04 28.59
C ILE A 378 -5.36 -3.37 27.92
N SER A 379 -5.47 -3.44 26.60
CA SER A 379 -6.59 -2.84 25.86
C SER A 379 -7.93 -3.47 26.24
N GLN A 380 -8.02 -4.80 26.30
CA GLN A 380 -9.26 -5.49 26.67
C GLN A 380 -9.65 -5.24 28.13
N SER A 381 -8.68 -5.14 29.05
CA SER A 381 -8.97 -4.79 30.45
C SER A 381 -9.52 -3.36 30.58
N ARG A 382 -9.11 -2.43 29.71
CA ARG A 382 -9.52 -1.01 29.73
C ARG A 382 -10.83 -0.75 29.00
N TYR A 383 -11.04 -1.35 27.84
CA TYR A 383 -12.13 -1.02 26.93
C TYR A 383 -13.15 -2.16 26.74
N GLY A 384 -12.94 -3.31 27.39
CA GLY A 384 -13.67 -4.54 27.11
C GLY A 384 -13.27 -5.15 25.75
N VAL A 385 -13.80 -6.32 25.45
CA VAL A 385 -13.50 -7.03 24.19
C VAL A 385 -14.19 -6.32 23.00
N ARG A 386 -13.40 -5.92 22.00
CA ARG A 386 -13.83 -5.26 20.77
C ARG A 386 -13.30 -6.02 19.58
N SER A 387 -14.17 -6.81 18.95
CA SER A 387 -13.78 -7.73 17.89
C SER A 387 -13.80 -7.08 16.51
N GLU A 388 -12.87 -7.51 15.65
CA GLU A 388 -12.84 -7.23 14.22
C GLU A 388 -12.40 -8.48 13.48
N THR A 389 -13.01 -8.75 12.33
CA THR A 389 -12.54 -9.78 11.39
C THR A 389 -12.16 -9.11 10.08
N ILE A 390 -10.99 -9.44 9.57
CA ILE A 390 -10.42 -8.89 8.35
C ILE A 390 -10.20 -10.03 7.36
N ASP A 391 -10.71 -9.88 6.18
CA ASP A 391 -10.50 -10.79 5.07
C ASP A 391 -9.48 -10.20 4.12
N THR A 392 -8.44 -10.96 3.79
CA THR A 392 -7.43 -10.51 2.86
C THR A 392 -7.13 -11.53 1.76
N ARG A 393 -7.08 -11.06 0.53
CA ARG A 393 -6.74 -11.85 -0.65
C ARG A 393 -5.30 -11.69 -1.11
N VAL A 394 -4.52 -10.91 -0.39
CA VAL A 394 -3.16 -10.55 -0.78
C VAL A 394 -2.09 -11.13 0.12
N ILE A 395 -2.47 -11.85 1.16
CA ILE A 395 -1.55 -12.50 2.11
C ILE A 395 -1.73 -14.01 2.05
N CYS A 396 -0.62 -14.75 2.05
CA CYS A 396 -0.61 -16.20 2.00
C CYS A 396 0.29 -16.84 3.05
N ASP A 397 1.19 -16.08 3.66
CA ASP A 397 2.13 -16.60 4.64
C ASP A 397 1.81 -16.13 6.07
N ASP A 398 2.10 -17.03 7.02
CA ASP A 398 1.77 -16.86 8.43
C ASP A 398 2.58 -15.75 9.10
N ALA A 399 3.83 -15.58 8.68
CA ALA A 399 4.71 -14.56 9.25
C ALA A 399 4.17 -13.15 8.94
N SER A 400 3.76 -12.90 7.70
CA SER A 400 3.12 -11.64 7.32
C SER A 400 1.78 -11.43 8.03
N ALA A 401 0.96 -12.48 8.16
CA ALA A 401 -0.31 -12.41 8.87
C ALA A 401 -0.11 -12.03 10.35
N GLY A 402 0.85 -12.66 11.03
CA GLY A 402 1.20 -12.35 12.42
C GLY A 402 1.72 -10.93 12.61
N LEU A 403 2.59 -10.46 11.72
CA LEU A 403 3.10 -9.08 11.74
C LEU A 403 1.97 -8.05 11.58
N ILE A 404 1.09 -8.26 10.61
CA ILE A 404 -0.06 -7.39 10.37
C ILE A 404 -0.93 -7.26 11.62
N LEU A 405 -1.26 -8.37 12.28
CA LEU A 405 -2.06 -8.34 13.49
C LEU A 405 -1.34 -7.64 14.64
N SER A 406 -0.04 -7.88 14.81
CA SER A 406 0.77 -7.25 15.85
C SER A 406 0.82 -5.72 15.68
N GLU A 407 0.94 -5.23 14.45
CA GLU A 407 0.90 -3.80 14.17
C GLU A 407 -0.49 -3.21 14.33
N ARG A 408 -1.50 -3.95 13.90
CA ARG A 408 -2.87 -3.48 13.95
C ARG A 408 -3.39 -3.31 15.37
N ILE A 409 -3.01 -4.19 16.30
CA ILE A 409 -3.38 -4.03 17.71
C ILE A 409 -2.75 -2.77 18.32
N ILE A 410 -1.51 -2.45 17.97
CA ILE A 410 -0.85 -1.22 18.42
C ILE A 410 -1.59 0.01 17.86
N ASN A 411 -2.04 -0.06 16.62
CA ASN A 411 -2.69 1.07 15.96
C ASN A 411 -4.17 1.23 16.30
N ARG A 412 -4.90 0.15 16.56
CA ARG A 412 -6.35 0.14 16.74
C ARG A 412 -6.79 -0.21 18.16
N GLY A 413 -5.90 -0.72 18.99
CA GLY A 413 -6.21 -1.17 20.35
C GLY A 413 -6.40 -0.05 21.37
N PHE A 414 -5.97 1.19 21.07
CA PHE A 414 -5.99 2.31 22.00
C PHE A 414 -6.54 3.55 21.34
N ALA A 415 -7.15 4.42 22.19
CA ALA A 415 -7.68 5.69 21.72
C ALA A 415 -6.55 6.62 21.24
N GLU A 416 -6.78 7.29 20.14
CA GLU A 416 -5.93 8.36 19.61
C GLU A 416 -6.39 9.69 20.18
N ARG A 417 -5.42 10.50 20.58
CA ARG A 417 -5.63 11.86 21.09
C ARG A 417 -4.85 12.82 20.23
N THR A 418 -5.39 14.01 20.05
CA THR A 418 -4.70 15.10 19.35
C THR A 418 -4.62 16.34 20.21
N ARG A 419 -3.62 17.16 19.92
CA ARG A 419 -3.47 18.49 20.47
C ARG A 419 -2.87 19.41 19.42
N GLU A 420 -3.37 20.64 19.38
CA GLU A 420 -2.85 21.69 18.51
C GLU A 420 -1.67 22.40 19.16
N TYR A 421 -0.66 22.70 18.35
CA TYR A 421 0.53 23.44 18.74
C TYR A 421 0.83 24.55 17.74
N GLU A 422 1.40 25.64 18.22
CA GLU A 422 2.01 26.67 17.39
C GLU A 422 3.53 26.60 17.53
N GLY A 423 4.23 26.49 16.42
CA GLY A 423 5.68 26.48 16.36
C GLY A 423 6.22 27.64 15.54
N GLY A 424 7.36 28.19 15.93
CA GLY A 424 8.02 29.25 15.18
C GLY A 424 8.37 28.89 13.74
N PRO A 425 8.74 29.87 12.89
CA PRO A 425 9.05 29.64 11.47
C PRO A 425 10.13 28.57 11.23
N TRP A 426 11.06 28.43 12.15
CA TRP A 426 12.17 27.46 12.06
C TRP A 426 11.74 26.01 12.16
N PHE A 427 10.53 25.70 12.64
CA PHE A 427 9.97 24.34 12.60
C PHE A 427 9.43 23.95 11.21
N GLY A 428 9.71 24.75 10.19
CA GLY A 428 9.35 24.45 8.81
C GLY A 428 9.88 23.12 8.27
N PHE A 429 10.96 22.58 8.85
CA PHE A 429 11.54 21.30 8.47
C PHE A 429 10.67 20.08 8.85
N LEU A 430 9.81 20.23 9.87
CA LEU A 430 8.89 19.17 10.28
C LEU A 430 7.81 18.97 9.22
N ASN A 431 7.48 17.71 8.92
CA ASN A 431 6.48 17.36 7.93
C ASN A 431 5.34 16.54 8.55
N VAL A 432 4.21 16.54 7.88
CA VAL A 432 3.10 15.65 8.24
C VAL A 432 3.58 14.19 8.14
N GLY A 433 3.32 13.41 9.19
CA GLY A 433 3.78 12.05 9.36
C GLY A 433 5.15 11.92 10.03
N ASP A 434 5.86 13.01 10.32
CA ASP A 434 7.08 12.94 11.13
C ASP A 434 6.74 12.63 12.60
N TRP A 435 7.59 11.83 13.22
CA TRP A 435 7.56 11.57 14.64
C TRP A 435 8.53 12.50 15.34
N ILE A 436 8.07 13.13 16.41
CA ILE A 436 8.89 13.97 17.29
C ILE A 436 8.82 13.45 18.72
N ALA A 437 9.90 13.60 19.48
CA ALA A 437 9.93 13.30 20.91
C ALA A 437 9.54 14.55 21.68
N LEU A 438 8.31 14.60 22.21
CA LEU A 438 7.75 15.76 22.89
C LEU A 438 7.96 15.67 24.41
N THR A 439 8.59 16.70 24.98
CA THR A 439 8.60 16.93 26.43
C THR A 439 7.56 18.02 26.75
N SER A 440 6.60 17.70 27.61
CA SER A 440 5.46 18.53 27.92
C SER A 440 5.14 18.47 29.41
N ASP A 441 5.25 19.61 30.08
CA ASP A 441 4.83 19.73 31.49
C ASP A 441 3.31 19.57 31.62
N THR A 442 2.56 20.07 30.64
CA THR A 442 1.09 20.02 30.66
C THR A 442 0.53 18.60 30.41
N LEU A 443 1.29 17.74 29.74
CA LEU A 443 0.96 16.32 29.54
C LEU A 443 1.69 15.44 30.57
N ASN A 444 2.58 16.00 31.40
CA ASN A 444 3.44 15.29 32.32
C ASN A 444 4.24 14.17 31.62
N THR A 445 4.87 14.53 30.49
CA THR A 445 5.62 13.58 29.66
C THR A 445 7.04 14.08 29.41
N THR A 446 7.97 13.15 29.26
CA THR A 446 9.35 13.42 28.88
C THR A 446 9.65 12.62 27.62
N GLN A 447 9.98 13.30 26.52
CA GLN A 447 10.34 12.72 25.23
C GLN A 447 9.31 11.68 24.72
N LEU A 448 8.01 11.98 24.92
CA LEU A 448 6.92 11.14 24.39
C LEU A 448 6.96 11.17 22.86
N PRO A 449 7.08 10.02 22.18
CA PRO A 449 6.95 9.95 20.72
C PRO A 449 5.53 10.30 20.28
N VAL A 450 5.41 11.31 19.41
CA VAL A 450 4.14 11.81 18.89
C VAL A 450 4.23 12.03 17.39
N GLU A 451 3.15 11.81 16.66
CA GLU A 451 3.07 11.97 15.20
C GLU A 451 2.49 13.35 14.84
N ILE A 452 3.10 14.05 13.89
CA ILE A 452 2.53 15.25 13.28
C ILE A 452 1.52 14.81 12.23
N VAL A 453 0.24 15.05 12.46
CA VAL A 453 -0.84 14.62 11.56
C VAL A 453 -1.36 15.73 10.65
N ALA A 454 -1.15 16.99 11.04
CA ALA A 454 -1.43 18.15 10.19
C ALA A 454 -0.41 19.25 10.41
N LYS A 455 -0.20 20.06 9.38
CA LYS A 455 0.69 21.23 9.40
C LYS A 455 0.12 22.33 8.51
N THR A 456 -0.01 23.53 9.04
CA THR A 456 -0.55 24.68 8.30
C THR A 456 0.30 25.92 8.59
N TRP A 457 0.61 26.70 7.56
CA TRP A 457 1.25 27.99 7.71
C TRP A 457 0.20 29.08 7.99
N THR A 458 0.34 29.79 9.09
CA THR A 458 -0.61 30.85 9.52
C THR A 458 -0.22 32.24 9.07
N GLY A 459 0.88 32.37 8.33
CA GLY A 459 1.46 33.67 7.92
C GLY A 459 2.65 34.10 8.77
N PHE A 460 2.74 33.68 10.01
CA PHE A 460 3.83 34.05 10.97
C PHE A 460 4.42 32.84 11.68
N ALA A 461 3.66 31.76 11.80
CA ALA A 461 4.00 30.57 12.55
C ALA A 461 3.46 29.33 11.84
N TRP A 462 3.87 28.15 12.31
CA TRP A 462 3.32 26.89 11.89
C TRP A 462 2.31 26.40 12.93
N ALA A 463 1.10 26.09 12.51
CA ALA A 463 0.15 25.32 13.30
C ALA A 463 0.34 23.83 13.02
N PHE A 464 0.53 23.05 14.07
CA PHE A 464 0.69 21.61 14.03
C PHE A 464 -0.46 20.93 14.77
N SER A 465 -1.05 19.90 14.19
CA SER A 465 -1.86 18.94 14.94
C SER A 465 -0.98 17.73 15.25
N ILE A 466 -0.83 17.43 16.51
CA ILE A 466 0.02 16.35 17.00
C ILE A 466 -0.87 15.25 17.57
N MET A 467 -0.62 14.01 17.12
CA MET A 467 -1.33 12.83 17.58
C MET A 467 -0.45 11.97 18.47
N PHE A 468 -1.03 11.49 19.56
CA PHE A 468 -0.43 10.49 20.43
C PHE A 468 -1.49 9.47 20.87
N LYS A 469 -1.03 8.29 21.24
CA LYS A 469 -1.91 7.22 21.69
C LYS A 469 -1.98 7.19 23.20
N ASP A 470 -3.11 6.79 23.73
CA ASP A 470 -3.29 6.49 25.14
C ASP A 470 -2.68 5.11 25.46
N ASP A 471 -1.44 4.93 25.05
CA ASP A 471 -0.71 3.67 25.21
C ASP A 471 0.05 3.67 26.54
N PRO A 472 -0.34 2.82 27.48
CA PRO A 472 0.32 2.76 28.78
C PRO A 472 1.76 2.21 28.71
N MET A 473 2.14 1.53 27.62
CA MET A 473 3.50 1.00 27.44
C MET A 473 4.49 2.09 26.98
N VAL A 474 3.99 3.19 26.45
CA VAL A 474 4.82 4.33 26.02
C VAL A 474 4.95 5.38 27.13
N GLN A 475 4.05 5.35 28.12
CA GLN A 475 4.03 6.30 29.24
C GLN A 475 4.80 5.82 30.49
N SER A 476 5.33 4.60 30.47
CA SER A 476 6.14 4.02 31.56
C SER A 476 7.63 4.09 31.22
#